data_713cf0727439bf1e30af29990d7fcbbe
#
_entry.id   713cf0727439bf1e30af29990d7fcbbe
#
_cell.length_a   1.000
_cell.length_b   1.000
_cell.length_c   1.000
_cell.angle_alpha   90.00
_cell.angle_beta   90.00
_cell.angle_gamma   90.00
#
_symmetry.space_group_name_H-M   'P 1'
#
loop_
_entity.id
_entity.type
_entity.pdbx_description
1 polymer ?
#
loop_
_entity_poly.entity_id
_entity_poly.type
_entity_poly.pdbx_seq_one_letter_code
_entity_poly.pdbx_strand_id
1 'polypeptide(L)'
;MIVSVTKIELISYSKLIAFFKFNGQIIKELQKTPCKKHKVTGSWNFKVWYTMTLWENEKDINDFYRNGTHLEAMKQSKKFSSKIQSHRIQKEDLINWKEAKKLFSND
;
A
#
# COMPACT_ATOMS: atom_id res chain seq x y z
N MET A 1 -7.99 12.29 10.84
CA MET A 1 -7.92 11.03 10.08
C MET A 1 -6.47 10.62 9.86
N ILE A 2 -6.26 9.41 9.40
CA ILE A 2 -4.91 8.88 9.21
C ILE A 2 -4.74 8.47 7.75
N VAL A 3 -3.63 8.90 7.15
CA VAL A 3 -3.22 8.46 5.82
C VAL A 3 -2.09 7.44 5.99
N SER A 4 -2.27 6.26 5.42
CA SER A 4 -1.24 5.22 5.39
C SER A 4 -0.70 5.14 3.97
N VAL A 5 0.62 5.26 3.81
CA VAL A 5 1.29 5.17 2.52
C VAL A 5 2.23 3.97 2.55
N THR A 6 2.11 3.10 1.55
CA THR A 6 2.95 1.91 1.41
C THR A 6 3.74 2.00 0.11
N LYS A 7 5.03 1.73 0.21
CA LYS A 7 5.95 1.68 -0.94
C LYS A 7 6.39 0.23 -1.14
N ILE A 8 6.24 -0.27 -2.37
CA ILE A 8 6.64 -1.64 -2.73
C ILE A 8 7.64 -1.57 -3.87
N GLU A 9 8.81 -2.18 -3.68
CA GLU A 9 9.82 -2.29 -4.72
C GLU A 9 9.82 -3.72 -5.26
N LEU A 10 9.61 -3.87 -6.57
CA LEU A 10 9.59 -5.19 -7.22
C LEU A 10 10.99 -5.69 -7.49
N ILE A 11 11.17 -7.01 -7.44
CA ILE A 11 12.45 -7.66 -7.71
C ILE A 11 12.85 -7.42 -9.18
N SER A 12 11.88 -7.54 -10.10
CA SER A 12 12.14 -7.36 -11.52
C SER A 12 10.82 -7.09 -12.27
N TYR A 13 10.91 -6.67 -13.52
CA TYR A 13 9.73 -6.46 -14.39
C TYR A 13 8.89 -7.73 -14.56
N SER A 14 9.54 -8.90 -14.53
CA SER A 14 8.82 -10.16 -14.68
C SER A 14 7.80 -10.41 -13.54
N LYS A 15 7.91 -9.64 -12.45
CA LYS A 15 7.01 -9.76 -11.29
C LYS A 15 5.78 -8.83 -11.37
N LEU A 16 5.65 -8.02 -12.42
CA LEU A 16 4.53 -7.08 -12.55
C LEU A 16 3.17 -7.78 -12.52
N ILE A 17 3.01 -8.90 -13.21
CA ILE A 17 1.74 -9.61 -13.25
C ILE A 17 1.36 -10.11 -11.85
N ALA A 18 2.33 -10.69 -11.13
CA ALA A 18 2.09 -11.15 -9.75
C ALA A 18 1.72 -9.98 -8.85
N PHE A 19 2.38 -8.83 -9.02
CA PHE A 19 2.05 -7.63 -8.26
C PHE A 19 0.63 -7.12 -8.54
N PHE A 20 0.22 -7.08 -9.80
CA PHE A 20 -1.12 -6.61 -10.16
C PHE A 20 -2.21 -7.53 -9.59
N LYS A 21 -1.99 -8.84 -9.59
CA LYS A 21 -2.92 -9.79 -8.95
C LYS A 21 -3.01 -9.56 -7.45
N PHE A 22 -1.86 -9.38 -6.80
CA PHE A 22 -1.77 -9.08 -5.38
C PHE A 22 -2.50 -7.77 -5.05
N ASN A 23 -2.19 -6.70 -5.78
CA ASN A 23 -2.78 -5.39 -5.55
C ASN A 23 -4.30 -5.40 -5.76
N GLY A 24 -4.77 -6.10 -6.80
CA GLY A 24 -6.20 -6.25 -7.05
C GLY A 24 -6.92 -6.96 -5.91
N GLN A 25 -6.30 -7.99 -5.34
CA GLN A 25 -6.84 -8.70 -4.19
C GLN A 25 -6.91 -7.81 -2.95
N ILE A 26 -5.85 -7.03 -2.70
CA ILE A 26 -5.81 -6.09 -1.58
C ILE A 26 -6.90 -5.03 -1.72
N ILE A 27 -7.10 -4.48 -2.92
CA ILE A 27 -8.15 -3.48 -3.17
C ILE A 27 -9.53 -4.06 -2.92
N LYS A 28 -9.77 -5.31 -3.35
CA LYS A 28 -11.03 -6.01 -3.07
C LYS A 28 -11.30 -6.12 -1.58
N GLU A 29 -10.30 -6.53 -0.81
CA GLU A 29 -10.44 -6.64 0.64
C GLU A 29 -10.64 -5.27 1.28
N LEU A 30 -9.95 -4.26 0.76
CA LEU A 30 -10.05 -2.89 1.25
C LEU A 30 -11.48 -2.34 1.12
N GLN A 31 -12.20 -2.69 0.05
CA GLN A 31 -13.57 -2.25 -0.17
C GLN A 31 -14.56 -2.79 0.87
N LYS A 32 -14.18 -3.85 1.58
CA LYS A 32 -14.99 -4.44 2.65
C LYS A 32 -14.72 -3.80 4.01
N THR A 33 -13.82 -2.84 4.07
CA THR A 33 -13.38 -2.18 5.31
C THR A 33 -13.93 -0.76 5.39
N PRO A 34 -13.82 -0.08 6.56
CA PRO A 34 -14.19 1.33 6.67
C PRO A 34 -13.19 2.31 6.07
N CYS A 35 -12.28 1.86 5.20
CA CYS A 35 -11.37 2.76 4.48
C CYS A 35 -12.17 3.80 3.69
N LYS A 36 -11.81 5.08 3.87
CA LYS A 36 -12.55 6.19 3.26
C LYS A 36 -12.21 6.39 1.78
N LYS A 37 -10.93 6.38 1.45
CA LYS A 37 -10.42 6.61 0.11
C LYS A 37 -9.11 5.86 -0.09
N HIS A 38 -8.79 5.55 -1.33
CA HIS A 38 -7.48 4.98 -1.67
C HIS A 38 -7.05 5.40 -3.07
N LYS A 39 -5.75 5.37 -3.31
CA LYS A 39 -5.18 5.60 -4.64
C LYS A 39 -3.84 4.88 -4.76
N VAL A 40 -3.45 4.60 -5.99
CA VAL A 40 -2.22 3.85 -6.32
C VAL A 40 -1.49 4.57 -7.43
N THR A 41 -0.17 4.59 -7.37
CA THR A 41 0.66 5.06 -8.47
C THR A 41 1.93 4.22 -8.60
N GLY A 42 2.53 4.20 -9.79
CA GLY A 42 3.80 3.54 -10.05
C GLY A 42 4.86 4.53 -10.47
N SER A 43 6.13 4.12 -10.35
CA SER A 43 7.24 4.91 -10.88
C SER A 43 7.26 4.78 -12.41
N TRP A 44 8.02 5.67 -13.09
CA TRP A 44 8.11 5.64 -14.55
C TRP A 44 8.68 4.32 -15.08
N ASN A 45 9.50 3.62 -14.28
CA ASN A 45 10.07 2.33 -14.68
C ASN A 45 9.24 1.12 -14.21
N PHE A 46 8.07 1.36 -13.58
CA PHE A 46 7.12 0.34 -13.10
C PHE A 46 7.68 -0.65 -12.08
N LYS A 47 8.83 -0.36 -11.46
CA LYS A 47 9.40 -1.22 -10.41
C LYS A 47 9.03 -0.79 -9.01
N VAL A 48 8.68 0.47 -8.82
CA VAL A 48 8.31 1.00 -7.49
C VAL A 48 6.86 1.44 -7.52
N TRP A 49 6.09 0.95 -6.57
CA TRP A 49 4.66 1.23 -6.49
C TRP A 49 4.31 1.81 -5.13
N TYR A 50 3.38 2.76 -5.13
CA TYR A 50 2.90 3.41 -3.93
C TYR A 50 1.39 3.23 -3.83
N THR A 51 0.91 2.85 -2.63
CA THR A 51 -0.52 2.77 -2.31
C THR A 51 -0.80 3.70 -1.15
N MET A 52 -1.87 4.47 -1.24
CA MET A 52 -2.27 5.41 -0.21
C MET A 52 -3.71 5.14 0.20
N THR A 53 -3.96 5.07 1.51
CA THR A 53 -5.30 4.82 2.05
C THR A 53 -5.62 5.83 3.15
N LEU A 54 -6.89 6.24 3.22
CA LEU A 54 -7.38 7.20 4.22
C LEU A 54 -8.32 6.50 5.18
N TRP A 55 -8.05 6.62 6.48
CA TRP A 55 -8.80 5.96 7.54
C TRP A 55 -9.19 6.94 8.64
N GLU A 56 -10.28 6.65 9.33
CA GLU A 56 -10.74 7.48 10.43
C GLU A 56 -9.85 7.32 11.67
N ASN A 57 -9.37 6.10 11.95
CA ASN A 57 -8.55 5.81 13.13
C ASN A 57 -7.60 4.63 12.89
N GLU A 58 -6.62 4.49 13.80
CA GLU A 58 -5.64 3.43 13.71
C GLU A 58 -6.20 2.03 13.92
N LYS A 59 -7.28 1.90 14.72
CA LYS A 59 -7.89 0.61 14.97
C LYS A 59 -8.34 -0.03 13.66
N ASP A 60 -8.96 0.75 12.78
CA ASP A 60 -9.45 0.26 11.49
C ASP A 60 -8.30 -0.21 10.61
N ILE A 61 -7.18 0.51 10.60
CA ILE A 61 -5.99 0.10 9.86
C ILE A 61 -5.44 -1.22 10.42
N ASN A 62 -5.32 -1.32 11.74
CA ASN A 62 -4.78 -2.51 12.39
C ASN A 62 -5.67 -3.73 12.15
N ASP A 63 -6.98 -3.55 12.21
CA ASP A 63 -7.94 -4.62 11.93
C ASP A 63 -7.77 -5.15 10.50
N PHE A 64 -7.57 -4.25 9.54
CA PHE A 64 -7.33 -4.63 8.15
C PHE A 64 -6.02 -5.43 8.00
N TYR A 65 -4.94 -4.96 8.60
CA TYR A 65 -3.63 -5.64 8.51
C TYR A 65 -3.62 -6.99 9.23
N ARG A 66 -4.47 -7.18 10.24
CA ARG A 66 -4.59 -8.45 10.97
C ARG A 66 -5.56 -9.41 10.32
N ASN A 67 -6.29 -8.98 9.32
CA ASN A 67 -7.19 -9.85 8.56
C ASN A 67 -6.38 -11.00 7.95
N GLY A 68 -6.88 -12.23 8.08
CA GLY A 68 -6.17 -13.41 7.61
C GLY A 68 -5.86 -13.39 6.11
N THR A 69 -6.79 -12.88 5.29
CA THR A 69 -6.59 -12.74 3.86
C THR A 69 -5.44 -11.77 3.56
N HIS A 70 -5.40 -10.64 4.26
CA HIS A 70 -4.34 -9.65 4.09
C HIS A 70 -2.98 -10.21 4.52
N LEU A 71 -2.93 -10.90 5.67
CA LEU A 71 -1.70 -11.53 6.15
C LEU A 71 -1.16 -12.55 5.15
N GLU A 72 -2.04 -13.36 4.57
CA GLU A 72 -1.66 -14.33 3.55
C GLU A 72 -1.12 -13.63 2.30
N ALA A 73 -1.77 -12.56 1.87
CA ALA A 73 -1.32 -11.76 0.74
C ALA A 73 0.07 -11.17 1.00
N MET A 74 0.33 -10.68 2.21
CA MET A 74 1.63 -10.12 2.58
C MET A 74 2.73 -11.18 2.56
N LYS A 75 2.42 -12.42 2.95
CA LYS A 75 3.36 -13.53 2.81
C LYS A 75 3.68 -13.80 1.35
N GLN A 76 2.68 -13.74 0.48
CA GLN A 76 2.88 -13.94 -0.96
C GLN A 76 3.73 -12.81 -1.57
N SER A 77 3.68 -11.61 -1.01
CA SER A 77 4.42 -10.46 -1.54
C SER A 77 5.93 -10.68 -1.56
N LYS A 78 6.45 -11.51 -0.68
CA LYS A 78 7.89 -11.82 -0.62
C LYS A 78 8.39 -12.50 -1.90
N LYS A 79 7.48 -13.07 -2.69
CA LYS A 79 7.84 -13.75 -3.93
C LYS A 79 8.11 -12.78 -5.09
N PHE A 80 7.60 -11.54 -5.01
CA PHE A 80 7.73 -10.57 -6.10
C PHE A 80 8.33 -9.24 -5.67
N SER A 81 8.48 -8.97 -4.38
CA SER A 81 9.02 -7.69 -3.91
C SER A 81 10.33 -7.88 -3.16
N SER A 82 11.25 -6.94 -3.35
CA SER A 82 12.52 -6.90 -2.61
C SER A 82 12.40 -6.08 -1.33
N LYS A 83 11.46 -5.13 -1.28
CA LYS A 83 11.31 -4.23 -0.14
C LYS A 83 9.89 -3.70 -0.06
N ILE A 84 9.33 -3.67 1.15
CA ILE A 84 8.04 -3.05 1.43
C ILE A 84 8.22 -2.15 2.65
N GLN A 85 7.78 -0.88 2.53
CA GLN A 85 7.86 0.09 3.61
C GLN A 85 6.52 0.81 3.72
N SER A 86 6.16 1.26 4.92
CA SER A 86 4.93 2.03 5.10
C SER A 86 5.11 3.12 6.14
N HIS A 87 4.34 4.20 5.99
CA HIS A 87 4.30 5.32 6.92
C HIS A 87 2.86 5.72 7.16
N ARG A 88 2.55 6.17 8.36
CA ARG A 88 1.23 6.66 8.75
C ARG A 88 1.39 8.11 9.22
N ILE A 89 0.51 9.00 8.74
CA ILE A 89 0.52 10.41 9.12
C ILE A 89 -0.90 10.90 9.40
N GLN A 90 -1.00 11.95 10.21
CA GLN A 90 -2.29 12.60 10.51
C GLN A 90 -2.60 13.61 9.41
N LYS A 91 -3.70 13.39 8.67
CA LYS A 91 -4.17 14.29 7.62
C LYS A 91 -5.68 14.13 7.48
N GLU A 92 -6.36 15.18 7.05
CA GLU A 92 -7.80 15.15 6.86
C GLU A 92 -8.23 14.51 5.54
N ASP A 93 -7.32 14.42 4.58
CA ASP A 93 -7.59 13.81 3.26
C ASP A 93 -6.29 13.25 2.71
N LEU A 94 -6.41 12.52 1.58
CA LEU A 94 -5.24 12.00 0.88
C LEU A 94 -4.31 13.15 0.48
N ILE A 95 -3.01 12.90 0.55
CA ILE A 95 -1.98 13.86 0.16
C ILE A 95 -1.55 13.62 -1.28
N ASN A 96 -0.86 14.59 -1.88
CA ASN A 96 -0.35 14.41 -3.23
C ASN A 96 0.85 13.46 -3.22
N TRP A 97 1.17 12.89 -4.39
CA TRP A 97 2.24 11.90 -4.48
C TRP A 97 3.62 12.48 -4.20
N LYS A 98 3.85 13.74 -4.51
CA LYS A 98 5.12 14.40 -4.22
C LYS A 98 5.37 14.42 -2.71
N GLU A 99 4.35 14.79 -1.93
CA GLU A 99 4.43 14.79 -0.47
C GLU A 99 4.56 13.38 0.08
N ALA A 100 3.80 12.43 -0.46
CA ALA A 100 3.85 11.03 -0.03
C ALA A 100 5.24 10.43 -0.25
N LYS A 101 5.86 10.68 -1.39
CA LYS A 101 7.19 10.15 -1.72
C LYS A 101 8.28 10.69 -0.79
N LYS A 102 8.11 11.90 -0.26
CA LYS A 102 9.06 12.48 0.70
C LYS A 102 9.12 11.71 2.01
N LEU A 103 8.05 11.00 2.38
CA LEU A 103 8.05 10.19 3.60
C LEU A 103 9.09 9.07 3.54
N PHE A 104 9.52 8.69 2.35
CA PHE A 104 10.48 7.61 2.13
C PHE A 104 11.87 8.12 1.72
N SER A 105 12.09 9.43 1.73
CA SER A 105 13.32 10.01 1.19
C SER A 105 14.59 9.68 1.97
N ASN A 106 14.46 9.26 3.23
CA ASN A 106 15.59 8.88 4.08
C ASN A 106 15.77 7.36 4.19
N ASP A 107 15.03 6.61 3.43
CA ASP A 107 15.05 5.14 3.48
C ASP A 107 16.09 4.50 2.56
#